data_cd31e5643dfebe34f1c4bae03b93fc65
#
_entry.id   cd31e5643dfebe34f1c4bae03b93fc65
#
_cell.length_a   1.000
_cell.length_b   1.000
_cell.length_c   1.000
_cell.angle_alpha   90.00
_cell.angle_beta   90.00
_cell.angle_gamma   90.00
#
_symmetry.space_group_name_H-M   'P 1'
#
loop_
_entity.id
_entity.type
_entity.pdbx_description
1 polymer ?
#
loop_
_entity_poly.entity_id
_entity_poly.type
_entity_poly.pdbx_seq_one_letter_code
_entity_poly.pdbx_strand_id
1 'polypeptide(L)'
;AFNFGQRAFDYTQPTGYKSLCSANLPDPGILDPTKHFNTLLYTGTGSSQNITGLEFQPDWVWIKKRNTGENHNTADAVRGAGISLRPNTTGAETSSSGAINAFLSNGFTVVDAGETNESGHTYVGWNWNAGDTDGKTYTVKVVSDSGNKYRFDNFGTSAVTLDLAEGGTYIFNMDDSSNASHPFSIGTAANGTVYTSGITYFLDGVSKTYSQYTSGFSSASTRRLHITVPASAPVLYYWCSAHSGMGGQINTNSTLGSSNFDGDTQSTVKVNTTAGFSIVLFSGSGNRTIGHGLGVAPKAIIMKGRNVSDQWTVGHNHLETSNPWHKGQPLNSASGNQDNATFWNDTAPTSTVFHKGTWDDGYNMVAYCFSEVAGYSKFGSYTGNQNADGIFVFLGFRPAWVLVKGTWGGNWNLFDNKRPGINVTNDRLFPNLTDAETDGSPTDNQMDLLSNGFKLRGSNNDTNHSAGFIYLAFAESPFKNSRAR
;
A
#
# COMPACT_ATOMS: atom_id res chain seq x y z
N ALA A 1 32.85 -29.53 -14.47
CA ALA A 1 31.55 -29.98 -14.98
C ALA A 1 30.46 -29.44 -14.05
N PHE A 2 29.36 -28.97 -14.63
CA PHE A 2 28.19 -28.48 -13.85
C PHE A 2 27.11 -29.54 -13.90
N ASN A 3 26.43 -29.78 -12.78
CA ASN A 3 25.25 -30.63 -12.69
C ASN A 3 24.01 -29.75 -12.50
N PHE A 4 23.10 -29.79 -13.46
CA PHE A 4 21.84 -29.03 -13.43
C PHE A 4 20.67 -29.86 -12.83
N GLY A 5 20.95 -30.95 -12.13
CA GLY A 5 19.95 -31.80 -11.49
C GLY A 5 19.38 -32.93 -12.38
N GLN A 6 19.87 -33.10 -13.63
CA GLN A 6 19.39 -34.12 -14.54
C GLN A 6 19.92 -35.53 -14.21
N ARG A 7 21.00 -35.63 -13.45
CA ARG A 7 21.63 -36.89 -13.01
C ARG A 7 22.02 -36.81 -11.54
N ALA A 8 22.13 -37.92 -10.88
CA ALA A 8 22.78 -38.00 -9.58
C ALA A 8 24.26 -37.58 -9.70
N PHE A 9 24.84 -37.09 -8.62
CA PHE A 9 26.28 -36.87 -8.56
C PHE A 9 27.02 -38.21 -8.52
N ASP A 10 28.11 -38.34 -9.24
CA ASP A 10 28.97 -39.53 -9.22
C ASP A 10 29.67 -39.74 -7.86
N TYR A 11 29.82 -38.68 -7.11
CA TYR A 11 30.41 -38.68 -5.76
C TYR A 11 29.47 -37.98 -4.76
N THR A 12 29.58 -38.38 -3.50
CA THR A 12 28.86 -37.69 -2.42
C THR A 12 29.24 -36.21 -2.41
N GLN A 13 28.24 -35.36 -2.59
CA GLN A 13 28.46 -33.92 -2.57
C GLN A 13 28.79 -33.43 -1.15
N PRO A 14 29.69 -32.43 -0.99
CA PRO A 14 29.97 -31.86 0.31
C PRO A 14 28.69 -31.31 0.95
N THR A 15 28.62 -31.33 2.28
CA THR A 15 27.48 -30.81 3.03
C THR A 15 27.20 -29.36 2.65
N GLY A 16 25.95 -29.03 2.34
CA GLY A 16 25.52 -27.69 1.93
C GLY A 16 25.62 -27.39 0.43
N TYR A 17 26.25 -28.26 -0.37
CA TYR A 17 26.27 -28.10 -1.83
C TYR A 17 25.10 -28.81 -2.48
N LYS A 18 24.52 -28.19 -3.51
CA LYS A 18 23.36 -28.71 -4.26
C LYS A 18 23.61 -28.61 -5.75
N SER A 19 22.87 -29.39 -6.55
CA SER A 19 22.86 -29.22 -8.01
C SER A 19 22.39 -27.86 -8.41
N LEU A 20 22.91 -27.30 -9.49
CA LEU A 20 22.51 -26.01 -10.02
C LEU A 20 21.19 -26.15 -10.80
N CYS A 21 20.07 -26.08 -10.09
CA CYS A 21 18.73 -26.11 -10.68
C CYS A 21 17.76 -25.27 -9.86
N SER A 22 16.66 -24.81 -10.47
CA SER A 22 15.67 -23.97 -9.83
C SER A 22 14.99 -24.63 -8.62
N ALA A 23 14.86 -25.97 -8.62
CA ALA A 23 14.30 -26.72 -7.50
C ALA A 23 15.09 -26.55 -6.18
N ASN A 24 16.38 -26.22 -6.27
CA ASN A 24 17.24 -25.99 -5.12
C ASN A 24 17.31 -24.55 -4.64
N LEU A 25 16.60 -23.63 -5.32
CA LEU A 25 16.43 -22.26 -4.82
C LEU A 25 15.55 -22.27 -3.56
N PRO A 26 15.77 -21.35 -2.62
CA PRO A 26 14.86 -21.15 -1.49
C PRO A 26 13.41 -21.03 -1.96
N ASP A 27 12.47 -21.48 -1.15
CA ASP A 27 11.06 -21.18 -1.41
C ASP A 27 10.82 -19.69 -1.27
N PRO A 28 10.10 -19.05 -2.21
CA PRO A 28 9.73 -17.65 -2.08
C PRO A 28 8.72 -17.49 -0.94
N GLY A 29 8.74 -16.34 -0.27
CA GLY A 29 7.76 -16.01 0.75
C GLY A 29 6.32 -15.93 0.21
N ILE A 30 6.18 -15.59 -1.08
CA ILE A 30 4.92 -15.58 -1.82
C ILE A 30 5.02 -16.57 -2.97
N LEU A 31 4.21 -17.63 -2.93
CA LEU A 31 4.17 -18.66 -3.98
C LEU A 31 3.38 -18.21 -5.20
N ASP A 32 2.34 -17.45 -4.98
CA ASP A 32 1.44 -16.93 -6.01
C ASP A 32 1.32 -15.40 -5.92
N PRO A 33 2.17 -14.66 -6.65
CA PRO A 33 2.12 -13.21 -6.71
C PRO A 33 0.79 -12.63 -7.19
N THR A 34 0.03 -13.39 -8.01
CA THR A 34 -1.22 -12.90 -8.62
C THR A 34 -2.34 -12.68 -7.61
N LYS A 35 -2.19 -13.17 -6.38
CA LYS A 35 -3.08 -12.91 -5.23
C LYS A 35 -2.79 -11.58 -4.51
N HIS A 36 -1.72 -10.91 -4.87
CA HIS A 36 -1.31 -9.65 -4.23
C HIS A 36 -1.18 -8.49 -5.22
N PHE A 37 -0.85 -8.79 -6.46
CA PHE A 37 -0.80 -7.85 -7.58
C PHE A 37 -1.27 -8.52 -8.86
N ASN A 38 -2.16 -7.88 -9.61
CA ASN A 38 -2.51 -8.37 -10.96
C ASN A 38 -2.96 -7.21 -11.86
N THR A 39 -2.79 -7.41 -13.17
CA THR A 39 -3.19 -6.46 -14.22
C THR A 39 -4.43 -6.99 -14.94
N LEU A 40 -5.44 -6.15 -15.10
CA LEU A 40 -6.65 -6.44 -15.88
C LEU A 40 -6.72 -5.55 -17.12
N LEU A 41 -7.13 -6.14 -18.24
CA LEU A 41 -7.44 -5.43 -19.47
C LEU A 41 -8.95 -5.50 -19.72
N TYR A 42 -9.55 -4.39 -20.13
CA TYR A 42 -10.98 -4.36 -20.44
C TYR A 42 -11.32 -3.31 -21.51
N THR A 43 -12.52 -3.43 -22.07
CA THR A 43 -13.10 -2.43 -22.97
C THR A 43 -14.20 -1.68 -22.23
N GLY A 44 -14.19 -0.37 -22.33
CA GLY A 44 -15.23 0.49 -21.75
C GLY A 44 -16.58 0.32 -22.46
N THR A 45 -17.64 0.42 -21.68
CA THR A 45 -19.02 0.27 -22.15
C THR A 45 -19.83 1.57 -22.14
N GLY A 46 -19.32 2.63 -21.49
CA GLY A 46 -20.07 3.88 -21.29
C GLY A 46 -21.23 3.72 -20.29
N SER A 47 -21.24 2.66 -19.49
CA SER A 47 -22.23 2.41 -18.44
C SER A 47 -21.61 1.64 -17.29
N SER A 48 -22.28 1.54 -16.15
CA SER A 48 -21.73 0.81 -15.00
C SER A 48 -21.33 -0.62 -15.37
N GLN A 49 -20.08 -0.99 -15.06
CA GLN A 49 -19.47 -2.26 -15.44
C GLN A 49 -18.60 -2.80 -14.31
N ASN A 50 -18.74 -4.10 -14.01
CA ASN A 50 -17.87 -4.82 -13.10
C ASN A 50 -16.68 -5.38 -13.89
N ILE A 51 -15.48 -4.99 -13.48
CA ILE A 51 -14.21 -5.52 -13.99
C ILE A 51 -13.73 -6.56 -12.98
N THR A 52 -13.80 -7.82 -13.37
CA THR A 52 -13.50 -8.98 -12.51
C THR A 52 -12.40 -9.84 -13.08
N GLY A 53 -11.89 -10.80 -12.29
CA GLY A 53 -10.83 -11.73 -12.70
C GLY A 53 -9.58 -11.66 -11.80
N LEU A 54 -9.65 -10.92 -10.70
CA LEU A 54 -8.67 -11.01 -9.61
C LEU A 54 -9.03 -12.16 -8.67
N GLU A 55 -8.05 -12.66 -7.93
CA GLU A 55 -8.27 -13.63 -6.83
C GLU A 55 -8.32 -12.93 -5.46
N PHE A 56 -8.46 -11.59 -5.46
CA PHE A 56 -8.50 -10.76 -4.26
C PHE A 56 -9.37 -9.52 -4.49
N GLN A 57 -9.83 -8.88 -3.41
CA GLN A 57 -10.36 -7.54 -3.47
C GLN A 57 -9.19 -6.57 -3.67
N PRO A 58 -9.18 -5.76 -4.75
CA PRO A 58 -8.15 -4.75 -4.89
C PRO A 58 -8.38 -3.62 -3.87
N ASP A 59 -7.30 -3.19 -3.21
CA ASP A 59 -7.35 -2.08 -2.28
C ASP A 59 -6.75 -0.80 -2.87
N TRP A 60 -5.91 -0.92 -3.87
CA TRP A 60 -5.45 0.19 -4.71
C TRP A 60 -5.56 -0.20 -6.16
N VAL A 61 -6.28 0.61 -6.92
CA VAL A 61 -6.49 0.42 -8.36
C VAL A 61 -5.99 1.65 -9.10
N TRP A 62 -5.16 1.43 -10.12
CA TRP A 62 -4.64 2.47 -11.01
C TRP A 62 -5.05 2.14 -12.44
N ILE A 63 -5.84 3.01 -13.08
CA ILE A 63 -6.40 2.81 -14.42
C ILE A 63 -5.78 3.78 -15.42
N LYS A 64 -5.62 3.32 -16.65
CA LYS A 64 -5.25 4.15 -17.81
C LYS A 64 -5.98 3.71 -19.06
N LYS A 65 -6.55 4.67 -19.78
CA LYS A 65 -7.02 4.47 -21.16
C LYS A 65 -5.81 4.26 -22.08
N ARG A 66 -5.87 3.21 -22.92
CA ARG A 66 -4.74 2.77 -23.74
C ARG A 66 -4.70 3.41 -25.12
N ASN A 67 -5.84 3.49 -25.81
CA ASN A 67 -5.93 3.80 -27.24
C ASN A 67 -6.14 5.28 -27.57
N THR A 68 -6.28 6.15 -26.58
CA THR A 68 -6.33 7.61 -26.75
C THR A 68 -5.75 8.32 -25.54
N GLY A 69 -5.39 9.60 -25.71
CA GLY A 69 -4.91 10.44 -24.62
C GLY A 69 -6.01 10.71 -23.59
N GLU A 70 -5.73 10.44 -22.30
CA GLU A 70 -6.61 10.73 -21.17
C GLU A 70 -5.81 10.71 -19.87
N ASN A 71 -6.32 11.29 -18.80
CA ASN A 71 -5.66 11.22 -17.49
C ASN A 71 -5.59 9.77 -16.98
N HIS A 72 -4.59 9.51 -16.18
CA HIS A 72 -4.61 8.36 -15.27
C HIS A 72 -5.63 8.59 -14.16
N ASN A 73 -6.22 7.52 -13.67
CA ASN A 73 -7.13 7.56 -12.52
C ASN A 73 -6.70 6.55 -11.47
N THR A 74 -6.70 6.93 -10.19
CA THR A 74 -6.43 6.00 -9.10
C THR A 74 -7.35 6.21 -7.91
N ALA A 75 -7.81 5.09 -7.35
CA ALA A 75 -8.62 5.06 -6.15
C ALA A 75 -8.12 3.96 -5.21
N ASP A 76 -8.36 4.13 -3.92
CA ASP A 76 -8.03 3.12 -2.91
C ASP A 76 -9.14 2.93 -1.87
N ALA A 77 -9.15 1.77 -1.26
CA ALA A 77 -10.17 1.33 -0.33
C ALA A 77 -10.15 2.11 1.00
N VAL A 78 -9.04 2.74 1.35
CA VAL A 78 -8.92 3.50 2.60
C VAL A 78 -9.52 4.90 2.46
N ARG A 79 -9.36 5.55 1.30
CA ARG A 79 -10.07 6.79 0.96
C ARG A 79 -11.55 6.56 0.63
N GLY A 80 -11.88 5.36 0.17
CA GLY A 80 -13.21 4.94 -0.20
C GLY A 80 -13.48 4.96 -1.72
N ALA A 81 -14.48 4.20 -2.13
CA ALA A 81 -14.94 4.18 -3.51
C ALA A 81 -15.51 5.55 -3.92
N GLY A 82 -15.39 5.89 -5.20
CA GLY A 82 -15.82 7.18 -5.74
C GLY A 82 -14.83 8.32 -5.55
N ILE A 83 -13.73 8.12 -4.83
CA ILE A 83 -12.70 9.15 -4.58
C ILE A 83 -11.49 8.90 -5.48
N SER A 84 -11.22 9.82 -6.39
CA SER A 84 -10.16 9.73 -7.39
C SER A 84 -9.03 10.71 -7.16
N LEU A 85 -7.82 10.25 -7.46
CA LEU A 85 -6.64 11.09 -7.70
C LEU A 85 -6.08 10.78 -9.10
N ARG A 86 -5.38 11.74 -9.69
CA ARG A 86 -4.78 11.62 -11.02
C ARG A 86 -3.26 11.69 -10.92
N PRO A 87 -2.54 10.58 -11.10
CA PRO A 87 -1.08 10.51 -11.00
C PRO A 87 -0.31 11.48 -11.91
N ASN A 88 -0.87 11.81 -13.07
CA ASN A 88 -0.26 12.73 -14.04
C ASN A 88 -0.58 14.21 -13.79
N THR A 89 -1.32 14.56 -12.74
CA THR A 89 -1.69 15.95 -12.44
C THR A 89 -1.36 16.35 -11.01
N THR A 90 -1.36 17.65 -10.75
CA THR A 90 -1.23 18.19 -9.39
C THR A 90 -2.55 18.26 -8.63
N GLY A 91 -3.69 18.05 -9.30
CA GLY A 91 -5.03 18.26 -8.73
C GLY A 91 -5.27 17.56 -7.40
N ALA A 92 -6.10 18.17 -6.57
CA ALA A 92 -6.63 17.55 -5.35
C ALA A 92 -7.54 16.34 -5.70
N GLU A 93 -7.84 15.51 -4.70
CA GLU A 93 -8.80 14.41 -4.91
C GLU A 93 -10.19 14.95 -5.28
N THR A 94 -10.88 14.19 -6.10
CA THR A 94 -12.24 14.50 -6.53
C THR A 94 -13.17 13.38 -6.15
N SER A 95 -14.31 13.72 -5.55
CA SER A 95 -15.45 12.82 -5.41
C SER A 95 -16.27 12.92 -6.70
N SER A 96 -16.09 12.01 -7.65
CA SER A 96 -16.86 12.02 -8.88
C SER A 96 -17.48 10.65 -9.12
N SER A 97 -18.69 10.65 -9.69
CA SER A 97 -19.35 9.44 -10.17
C SER A 97 -18.59 8.73 -11.30
N GLY A 98 -17.52 9.32 -11.81
CA GLY A 98 -16.69 8.81 -12.89
C GLY A 98 -15.47 8.00 -12.44
N ALA A 99 -15.36 7.70 -11.16
CA ALA A 99 -14.28 6.91 -10.62
C ALA A 99 -14.67 5.43 -10.47
N ILE A 100 -13.79 4.67 -9.85
CA ILE A 100 -14.07 3.34 -9.32
C ILE A 100 -15.17 3.47 -8.27
N ASN A 101 -16.33 2.88 -8.53
CA ASN A 101 -17.54 3.07 -7.72
C ASN A 101 -17.70 2.01 -6.61
N ALA A 102 -17.03 0.88 -6.74
CA ALA A 102 -16.98 -0.17 -5.71
C ALA A 102 -15.71 -1.01 -5.84
N PHE A 103 -15.21 -1.49 -4.73
CA PHE A 103 -14.21 -2.55 -4.64
C PHE A 103 -14.95 -3.88 -4.40
N LEU A 104 -14.77 -4.85 -5.30
CA LEU A 104 -15.42 -6.16 -5.26
C LEU A 104 -14.44 -7.21 -4.74
N SER A 105 -14.92 -8.33 -4.26
CA SER A 105 -14.07 -9.42 -3.76
C SER A 105 -13.08 -9.98 -4.79
N ASN A 106 -13.32 -9.72 -6.08
CA ASN A 106 -12.49 -10.20 -7.19
C ASN A 106 -12.28 -9.17 -8.31
N GLY A 107 -12.38 -7.86 -7.97
CA GLY A 107 -12.29 -6.78 -8.95
C GLY A 107 -12.86 -5.47 -8.44
N PHE A 108 -13.37 -4.65 -9.36
CA PHE A 108 -13.90 -3.33 -9.05
C PHE A 108 -15.01 -2.95 -10.04
N THR A 109 -15.86 -1.98 -9.66
CA THR A 109 -16.89 -1.43 -10.54
C THR A 109 -16.44 -0.06 -11.06
N VAL A 110 -16.53 0.15 -12.39
CA VAL A 110 -16.35 1.45 -13.03
C VAL A 110 -17.70 1.95 -13.56
N VAL A 111 -17.84 3.27 -13.64
CA VAL A 111 -19.02 3.93 -14.21
C VAL A 111 -18.61 4.77 -15.43
N ASP A 112 -19.57 5.34 -16.16
CA ASP A 112 -19.29 6.15 -17.34
C ASP A 112 -18.42 7.36 -17.02
N ALA A 113 -17.18 7.31 -17.48
CA ALA A 113 -16.23 8.41 -17.44
C ALA A 113 -15.10 8.21 -18.44
N GLY A 114 -14.63 9.28 -19.07
CA GLY A 114 -13.54 9.24 -20.04
C GLY A 114 -12.29 8.54 -19.53
N GLU A 115 -11.94 8.77 -18.26
CA GLU A 115 -10.73 8.22 -17.63
C GLU A 115 -10.81 6.71 -17.36
N THR A 116 -12.02 6.14 -17.21
CA THR A 116 -12.17 4.77 -16.69
C THR A 116 -13.07 3.86 -17.51
N ASN A 117 -14.07 4.36 -18.26
CA ASN A 117 -15.06 3.47 -18.89
C ASN A 117 -15.80 4.08 -20.09
N GLU A 118 -15.19 4.95 -20.88
CA GLU A 118 -15.81 5.46 -22.12
C GLU A 118 -16.02 4.34 -23.13
N SER A 119 -17.21 4.33 -23.76
CA SER A 119 -17.62 3.27 -24.69
C SER A 119 -16.65 3.07 -25.85
N GLY A 120 -16.27 1.81 -26.09
CA GLY A 120 -15.41 1.41 -27.21
C GLY A 120 -13.92 1.67 -27.01
N HIS A 121 -13.50 2.26 -25.90
CA HIS A 121 -12.10 2.46 -25.58
C HIS A 121 -11.52 1.30 -24.76
N THR A 122 -10.21 1.07 -24.89
CA THR A 122 -9.49 0.01 -24.18
C THR A 122 -8.75 0.58 -22.97
N TYR A 123 -8.74 -0.19 -21.89
CA TYR A 123 -8.17 0.20 -20.61
C TYR A 123 -7.23 -0.87 -20.05
N VAL A 124 -6.34 -0.44 -19.20
CA VAL A 124 -5.56 -1.28 -18.29
C VAL A 124 -5.80 -0.82 -16.87
N GLY A 125 -5.99 -1.77 -15.94
CA GLY A 125 -6.06 -1.55 -14.50
C GLY A 125 -5.00 -2.37 -13.79
N TRP A 126 -4.12 -1.71 -13.04
CA TRP A 126 -3.15 -2.33 -12.14
C TRP A 126 -3.72 -2.33 -10.74
N ASN A 127 -3.65 -3.48 -10.07
CA ASN A 127 -4.40 -3.76 -8.85
C ASN A 127 -3.50 -4.32 -7.77
N TRP A 128 -3.51 -3.71 -6.58
CA TRP A 128 -2.75 -4.14 -5.40
C TRP A 128 -3.67 -4.52 -4.27
N ASN A 129 -3.29 -5.57 -3.53
CA ASN A 129 -3.96 -6.05 -2.34
C ASN A 129 -3.21 -5.53 -1.10
N ALA A 130 -3.85 -4.66 -0.31
CA ALA A 130 -3.34 -4.17 0.96
C ALA A 130 -3.78 -5.03 2.16
N GLY A 131 -4.16 -6.28 1.92
CA GLY A 131 -4.51 -7.27 2.93
C GLY A 131 -5.98 -7.32 3.29
N ASP A 132 -6.34 -8.36 4.01
CA ASP A 132 -7.66 -8.52 4.59
C ASP A 132 -7.87 -7.52 5.75
N THR A 133 -9.09 -7.42 6.24
CA THR A 133 -9.40 -6.58 7.38
C THR A 133 -9.21 -7.40 8.67
N ASP A 134 -7.95 -7.56 9.08
CA ASP A 134 -7.58 -8.47 10.17
C ASP A 134 -7.91 -7.93 11.56
N GLY A 135 -8.03 -6.64 11.71
CA GLY A 135 -8.17 -6.00 13.01
C GLY A 135 -6.82 -5.77 13.72
N LYS A 136 -6.90 -5.26 14.94
CA LYS A 136 -5.71 -4.83 15.71
C LYS A 136 -5.96 -4.95 17.21
N THR A 137 -4.88 -5.16 17.97
CA THR A 137 -4.90 -5.01 19.44
C THR A 137 -4.40 -3.62 19.81
N TYR A 138 -5.20 -2.89 20.58
CA TYR A 138 -4.85 -1.61 21.19
C TYR A 138 -4.58 -1.77 22.68
N THR A 139 -3.42 -1.36 23.14
CA THR A 139 -3.13 -1.22 24.58
C THR A 139 -3.80 0.07 25.08
N VAL A 140 -4.68 -0.06 26.07
CA VAL A 140 -5.41 1.07 26.64
C VAL A 140 -4.80 1.45 27.98
N LYS A 141 -4.63 2.74 28.22
CA LYS A 141 -4.22 3.32 29.52
C LYS A 141 -5.12 4.49 29.87
N VAL A 142 -5.28 4.74 31.16
CA VAL A 142 -5.87 5.97 31.67
C VAL A 142 -4.75 6.96 32.03
N VAL A 143 -4.88 8.17 31.52
CA VAL A 143 -3.93 9.26 31.73
C VAL A 143 -4.66 10.50 32.25
N SER A 144 -3.96 11.36 33.00
CA SER A 144 -4.48 12.65 33.41
C SER A 144 -4.23 13.68 32.31
N ASP A 145 -5.28 14.12 31.66
CA ASP A 145 -5.27 15.09 30.55
C ASP A 145 -6.58 15.91 30.62
N SER A 146 -6.59 16.99 31.36
CA SER A 146 -7.82 17.76 31.68
C SER A 146 -8.91 16.84 32.27
N GLY A 147 -8.55 16.01 33.24
CA GLY A 147 -9.29 14.90 33.78
C GLY A 147 -8.77 13.55 33.26
N ASN A 148 -9.37 12.46 33.72
CA ASN A 148 -8.97 11.14 33.26
C ASN A 148 -9.45 10.87 31.83
N LYS A 149 -8.54 10.39 30.98
CA LYS A 149 -8.80 10.06 29.57
C LYS A 149 -8.20 8.71 29.20
N TYR A 150 -8.82 8.00 28.26
CA TYR A 150 -8.22 6.83 27.63
C TYR A 150 -7.17 7.27 26.60
N ARG A 151 -6.06 6.55 26.58
CA ARG A 151 -4.96 6.67 25.63
C ARG A 151 -4.64 5.31 25.04
N PHE A 152 -4.37 5.26 23.72
CA PHE A 152 -4.06 4.03 22.99
C PHE A 152 -2.58 3.94 22.63
N ASP A 153 -1.98 2.75 22.77
CA ASP A 153 -0.62 2.38 22.34
C ASP A 153 0.49 3.39 22.80
N ASN A 154 0.28 4.08 23.91
CA ASN A 154 1.12 5.18 24.41
C ASN A 154 1.19 6.41 23.47
N PHE A 155 0.25 6.58 22.55
CA PHE A 155 0.18 7.74 21.68
C PHE A 155 0.14 9.06 22.49
N GLY A 156 0.74 10.13 21.95
CA GLY A 156 0.87 11.41 22.66
C GLY A 156 -0.45 12.07 23.04
N THR A 157 -1.52 11.86 22.26
CA THR A 157 -2.85 12.44 22.48
C THR A 157 -3.79 11.40 23.07
N SER A 158 -4.66 11.83 23.99
CA SER A 158 -5.70 11.00 24.62
C SER A 158 -7.08 11.30 24.03
N ALA A 159 -8.07 10.42 24.29
CA ALA A 159 -9.45 10.56 23.85
C ALA A 159 -9.63 10.80 22.33
N VAL A 160 -8.77 10.18 21.53
CA VAL A 160 -8.75 10.33 20.07
C VAL A 160 -9.97 9.68 19.40
N THR A 161 -10.31 10.12 18.20
CA THR A 161 -11.24 9.39 17.34
C THR A 161 -10.53 8.16 16.76
N LEU A 162 -11.19 7.00 16.82
CA LEU A 162 -10.71 5.75 16.23
C LEU A 162 -11.37 5.49 14.89
N ASP A 163 -10.61 4.96 13.93
CA ASP A 163 -11.12 4.31 12.73
C ASP A 163 -11.02 2.79 12.93
N LEU A 164 -12.13 2.08 12.84
CA LEU A 164 -12.21 0.63 12.89
C LEU A 164 -12.92 0.15 11.62
N ALA A 165 -12.21 -0.63 10.80
CA ALA A 165 -12.77 -1.13 9.55
C ALA A 165 -13.87 -2.18 9.81
N GLU A 166 -14.92 -2.15 9.00
CA GLU A 166 -15.97 -3.16 8.99
C GLU A 166 -15.40 -4.55 8.70
N GLY A 167 -15.86 -5.57 9.41
CA GLY A 167 -15.34 -6.94 9.35
C GLY A 167 -14.10 -7.21 10.20
N GLY A 168 -13.34 -6.16 10.59
CA GLY A 168 -12.16 -6.30 11.42
C GLY A 168 -12.47 -6.66 12.88
N THR A 169 -11.57 -7.43 13.50
CA THR A 169 -11.66 -7.80 14.92
C THR A 169 -10.64 -7.01 15.72
N TYR A 170 -11.10 -6.16 16.62
CA TYR A 170 -10.28 -5.29 17.45
C TYR A 170 -10.32 -5.72 18.89
N ILE A 171 -9.14 -5.73 19.52
CA ILE A 171 -8.98 -6.08 20.92
C ILE A 171 -8.50 -4.84 21.67
N PHE A 172 -9.30 -4.39 22.63
CA PHE A 172 -8.90 -3.37 23.58
C PHE A 172 -8.34 -4.06 24.84
N ASN A 173 -7.04 -3.89 25.03
CA ASN A 173 -6.31 -4.46 26.16
C ASN A 173 -6.18 -3.42 27.29
N MET A 174 -6.90 -3.62 28.40
CA MET A 174 -6.93 -2.76 29.57
C MET A 174 -6.19 -3.36 30.77
N ASP A 175 -5.14 -4.17 30.54
CA ASP A 175 -4.37 -4.80 31.66
C ASP A 175 -3.56 -3.81 32.47
N ASP A 176 -3.21 -2.66 31.88
CA ASP A 176 -2.48 -1.62 32.60
C ASP A 176 -3.26 -1.21 33.87
N SER A 177 -2.52 -1.09 35.00
CA SER A 177 -3.13 -0.83 36.31
C SER A 177 -3.89 0.50 36.38
N SER A 178 -3.59 1.46 35.52
CA SER A 178 -4.34 2.72 35.41
C SER A 178 -5.80 2.52 35.06
N ASN A 179 -6.17 1.38 34.46
CA ASN A 179 -7.55 1.06 34.12
C ASN A 179 -8.37 0.45 35.26
N ALA A 180 -7.80 0.10 36.41
CA ALA A 180 -8.43 -0.76 37.42
C ALA A 180 -9.83 -0.28 37.88
N SER A 181 -10.08 1.04 37.93
CA SER A 181 -11.37 1.63 38.28
C SER A 181 -12.14 2.20 37.07
N HIS A 182 -11.72 1.89 35.86
CA HIS A 182 -12.21 2.52 34.64
C HIS A 182 -12.67 1.47 33.61
N PRO A 183 -13.83 0.81 33.80
CA PRO A 183 -14.32 -0.17 32.83
C PRO A 183 -14.60 0.48 31.48
N PHE A 184 -13.88 -0.01 30.44
CA PHE A 184 -14.00 0.45 29.06
C PHE A 184 -15.27 -0.09 28.42
N SER A 185 -16.07 0.75 27.81
CA SER A 185 -17.36 0.41 27.21
C SER A 185 -17.47 1.04 25.83
N ILE A 186 -18.25 0.40 24.94
CA ILE A 186 -18.57 0.90 23.60
C ILE A 186 -20.09 1.01 23.47
N GLY A 187 -20.59 2.05 22.81
CA GLY A 187 -22.01 2.26 22.58
C GLY A 187 -22.31 3.24 21.46
N THR A 188 -23.58 3.53 21.27
CA THR A 188 -24.10 4.40 20.19
C THR A 188 -24.07 5.88 20.53
N ALA A 189 -23.73 6.22 21.76
CA ALA A 189 -23.51 7.60 22.20
C ALA A 189 -22.48 7.63 23.34
N ALA A 190 -21.84 8.76 23.55
CA ALA A 190 -20.94 8.97 24.67
C ALA A 190 -21.70 8.84 26.01
N ASN A 191 -21.24 7.95 26.90
CA ASN A 191 -21.88 7.59 28.17
C ASN A 191 -23.35 7.11 28.01
N GLY A 192 -23.67 6.56 26.86
CA GLY A 192 -25.03 6.17 26.48
C GLY A 192 -25.32 4.67 26.56
N THR A 193 -26.21 4.21 25.70
CA THR A 193 -26.58 2.80 25.61
C THR A 193 -25.44 1.97 25.07
N VAL A 194 -25.13 0.88 25.77
CA VAL A 194 -24.07 -0.08 25.38
C VAL A 194 -24.42 -0.73 24.05
N TYR A 195 -23.46 -0.75 23.14
CA TYR A 195 -23.55 -1.51 21.90
C TYR A 195 -23.12 -2.96 22.18
N THR A 196 -23.88 -3.93 21.71
CA THR A 196 -23.63 -5.34 22.03
C THR A 196 -23.30 -6.20 20.82
N SER A 197 -23.60 -5.71 19.61
CA SER A 197 -23.38 -6.49 18.39
C SER A 197 -21.88 -6.64 18.10
N GLY A 198 -21.42 -7.87 17.93
CA GLY A 198 -20.01 -8.19 17.68
C GLY A 198 -19.08 -7.99 18.87
N ILE A 199 -19.59 -7.64 20.07
CA ILE A 199 -18.77 -7.38 21.27
C ILE A 199 -18.74 -8.60 22.21
N THR A 200 -17.56 -8.90 22.74
CA THR A 200 -17.33 -9.89 23.78
C THR A 200 -16.39 -9.31 24.84
N TYR A 201 -16.72 -9.50 26.10
CA TYR A 201 -15.96 -9.04 27.26
C TYR A 201 -15.22 -10.20 27.92
N PHE A 202 -13.98 -9.96 28.36
CA PHE A 202 -13.18 -10.95 29.05
C PHE A 202 -12.54 -10.37 30.33
N LEU A 203 -12.61 -11.14 31.41
CA LEU A 203 -11.84 -10.94 32.63
C LEU A 203 -11.08 -12.22 32.97
N ASP A 204 -9.79 -12.11 33.19
CA ASP A 204 -8.88 -13.23 33.47
C ASP A 204 -9.03 -14.39 32.47
N GLY A 205 -9.16 -14.04 31.18
CA GLY A 205 -9.33 -14.97 30.08
C GLY A 205 -10.72 -15.62 29.95
N VAL A 206 -11.65 -15.30 30.87
CA VAL A 206 -13.02 -15.86 30.87
C VAL A 206 -14.01 -14.87 30.31
N SER A 207 -14.83 -15.31 29.34
CA SER A 207 -15.92 -14.51 28.78
C SER A 207 -16.94 -14.13 29.85
N LYS A 208 -17.42 -12.89 29.84
CA LYS A 208 -18.35 -12.29 30.80
C LYS A 208 -19.51 -11.61 30.12
N THR A 209 -20.68 -11.56 30.79
CA THR A 209 -21.71 -10.60 30.42
C THR A 209 -21.23 -9.18 30.75
N TYR A 210 -21.85 -8.16 30.15
CA TYR A 210 -21.49 -6.77 30.44
C TYR A 210 -21.55 -6.42 31.92
N SER A 211 -22.63 -6.89 32.63
CA SER A 211 -22.79 -6.68 34.08
C SER A 211 -21.66 -7.34 34.88
N GLN A 212 -21.30 -8.59 34.56
CA GLN A 212 -20.20 -9.28 35.22
C GLN A 212 -18.83 -8.63 34.91
N TYR A 213 -18.64 -8.13 33.67
CA TYR A 213 -17.45 -7.41 33.28
C TYR A 213 -17.27 -6.12 34.07
N THR A 214 -18.30 -5.28 34.15
CA THR A 214 -18.22 -4.02 34.90
C THR A 214 -18.08 -4.22 36.41
N SER A 215 -18.81 -5.18 37.00
CA SER A 215 -18.73 -5.45 38.44
C SER A 215 -17.44 -6.15 38.86
N GLY A 216 -16.86 -7.00 38.03
CA GLY A 216 -15.60 -7.70 38.29
C GLY A 216 -14.35 -6.97 37.82
N PHE A 217 -14.50 -5.85 37.10
CA PHE A 217 -13.41 -5.19 36.39
C PHE A 217 -12.23 -4.78 37.29
N SER A 218 -12.52 -4.21 38.46
CA SER A 218 -11.47 -3.72 39.37
C SER A 218 -10.64 -4.83 40.01
N SER A 219 -11.21 -6.01 40.20
CA SER A 219 -10.54 -7.15 40.86
C SER A 219 -9.80 -8.07 39.87
N ALA A 220 -10.08 -7.96 38.57
CA ALA A 220 -9.44 -8.79 37.55
C ALA A 220 -7.98 -8.39 37.30
N SER A 221 -7.13 -9.36 36.99
CA SER A 221 -5.73 -9.14 36.59
C SER A 221 -5.61 -8.81 35.09
N THR A 222 -6.42 -9.46 34.25
CA THR A 222 -6.46 -9.17 32.80
C THR A 222 -7.86 -8.76 32.36
N ARG A 223 -7.91 -7.76 31.49
CA ARG A 223 -9.17 -7.11 31.04
C ARG A 223 -9.14 -6.89 29.56
N ARG A 224 -10.12 -7.44 28.81
CA ARG A 224 -10.22 -7.31 27.36
C ARG A 224 -11.66 -6.98 26.93
N LEU A 225 -11.79 -6.14 25.93
CA LEU A 225 -13.00 -6.02 25.14
C LEU A 225 -12.61 -6.35 23.68
N HIS A 226 -13.29 -7.32 23.10
CA HIS A 226 -13.16 -7.63 21.68
C HIS A 226 -14.39 -7.10 20.96
N ILE A 227 -14.19 -6.51 19.78
CA ILE A 227 -15.24 -6.16 18.85
C ILE A 227 -14.87 -6.65 17.45
N THR A 228 -15.74 -7.46 16.84
CA THR A 228 -15.75 -7.66 15.39
C THR A 228 -16.77 -6.69 14.84
N VAL A 229 -16.32 -5.69 14.07
CA VAL A 229 -17.18 -4.60 13.59
C VAL A 229 -18.21 -5.17 12.61
N PRO A 230 -19.50 -5.18 12.94
CA PRO A 230 -20.51 -5.73 12.03
C PRO A 230 -20.70 -4.87 10.78
N ALA A 231 -21.24 -5.50 9.71
CA ALA A 231 -21.69 -4.78 8.54
C ALA A 231 -22.69 -3.69 8.92
N SER A 232 -22.49 -2.50 8.37
CA SER A 232 -23.33 -1.31 8.64
C SER A 232 -23.42 -0.92 10.12
N ALA A 233 -22.37 -1.18 10.91
CA ALA A 233 -22.30 -0.69 12.28
C ALA A 233 -22.43 0.85 12.30
N PRO A 234 -23.24 1.44 13.21
CA PRO A 234 -23.34 2.89 13.30
C PRO A 234 -22.04 3.49 13.83
N VAL A 235 -21.89 4.80 13.73
CA VAL A 235 -20.86 5.51 14.49
C VAL A 235 -20.98 5.13 15.96
N LEU A 236 -19.88 4.69 16.56
CA LEU A 236 -19.81 4.26 17.95
C LEU A 236 -18.98 5.25 18.78
N TYR A 237 -19.05 5.08 20.08
CA TYR A 237 -18.28 5.84 21.05
C TYR A 237 -17.72 4.89 22.10
N TYR A 238 -16.50 5.15 22.55
CA TYR A 238 -15.96 4.46 23.70
C TYR A 238 -15.96 5.41 24.91
N TRP A 239 -16.20 4.87 26.11
CA TRP A 239 -16.23 5.63 27.35
C TRP A 239 -15.96 4.74 28.56
N CYS A 240 -15.80 5.36 29.74
CA CYS A 240 -15.73 4.66 31.01
C CYS A 240 -17.14 4.53 31.62
N SER A 241 -17.59 3.31 31.97
CA SER A 241 -18.91 3.10 32.58
C SER A 241 -19.03 3.67 33.99
N ALA A 242 -17.91 3.96 34.67
CA ALA A 242 -17.87 4.52 36.02
C ALA A 242 -17.68 6.05 36.05
N HIS A 243 -17.09 6.64 35.01
CA HIS A 243 -16.73 8.06 34.96
C HIS A 243 -17.00 8.66 33.59
N SER A 244 -17.59 9.83 33.55
CA SER A 244 -17.89 10.53 32.30
C SER A 244 -16.67 11.24 31.69
N GLY A 245 -16.74 11.54 30.40
CA GLY A 245 -15.77 12.40 29.71
C GLY A 245 -14.40 11.79 29.44
N MET A 246 -14.23 10.46 29.53
CA MET A 246 -12.93 9.80 29.34
C MET A 246 -12.65 9.32 27.92
N GLY A 247 -13.68 9.23 27.08
CA GLY A 247 -13.63 8.56 25.78
C GLY A 247 -13.73 9.49 24.57
N GLY A 248 -13.95 8.88 23.41
CA GLY A 248 -14.06 9.53 22.11
C GLY A 248 -14.96 8.75 21.13
N GLN A 249 -14.96 9.18 19.88
CA GLN A 249 -15.73 8.58 18.79
C GLN A 249 -15.00 7.38 18.17
N ILE A 250 -15.76 6.46 17.62
CA ILE A 250 -15.27 5.36 16.76
C ILE A 250 -16.03 5.45 15.44
N ASN A 251 -15.30 5.69 14.36
CA ASN A 251 -15.81 5.57 12.99
C ASN A 251 -15.76 4.10 12.56
N THR A 252 -16.85 3.59 12.00
CA THR A 252 -17.00 2.18 11.64
C THR A 252 -17.24 1.93 10.15
N ASN A 253 -17.75 2.93 9.42
CA ASN A 253 -18.16 2.78 8.02
C ASN A 253 -17.51 3.82 7.09
N SER A 254 -16.45 4.50 7.53
CA SER A 254 -15.83 5.60 6.77
C SER A 254 -14.60 5.16 5.98
N THR A 255 -14.02 3.99 6.29
CA THR A 255 -12.77 3.52 5.71
C THR A 255 -12.60 2.01 5.91
N LEU A 256 -11.85 1.36 5.03
CA LEU A 256 -11.35 -0.01 5.21
C LEU A 256 -9.97 -0.07 5.91
N GLY A 257 -9.48 1.05 6.41
CA GLY A 257 -8.28 1.12 7.24
C GLY A 257 -8.60 1.19 8.74
N SER A 258 -7.59 1.01 9.55
CA SER A 258 -7.67 1.05 11.01
C SER A 258 -6.70 2.09 11.58
N SER A 259 -7.07 2.71 12.71
CA SER A 259 -6.19 3.65 13.42
C SER A 259 -4.84 3.01 13.75
N ASN A 260 -3.77 3.73 13.47
CA ASN A 260 -2.40 3.39 13.83
C ASN A 260 -1.80 4.52 14.64
N PHE A 261 -1.10 4.15 15.73
CA PHE A 261 -0.54 5.07 16.71
C PHE A 261 0.99 5.04 16.76
N ASP A 262 1.63 4.38 15.80
CA ASP A 262 3.08 4.47 15.64
C ASP A 262 3.48 5.88 15.18
N GLY A 263 4.50 6.44 15.80
CA GLY A 263 4.93 7.82 15.52
C GLY A 263 4.19 8.87 16.36
N ASP A 264 4.34 10.13 15.95
CA ASP A 264 3.75 11.29 16.65
C ASP A 264 2.43 11.77 16.03
N THR A 265 2.02 11.16 14.94
CA THR A 265 0.79 11.49 14.20
C THR A 265 -0.04 10.24 13.98
N GLN A 266 -1.29 10.27 14.44
CA GLN A 266 -2.25 9.20 14.16
C GLN A 266 -2.45 9.06 12.65
N SER A 267 -2.41 7.83 12.17
CA SER A 267 -2.73 7.49 10.78
C SER A 267 -3.86 6.44 10.71
N THR A 268 -4.49 6.34 9.53
CA THR A 268 -5.44 5.28 9.21
C THR A 268 -4.79 4.38 8.18
N VAL A 269 -4.58 3.12 8.51
CA VAL A 269 -3.74 2.19 7.74
C VAL A 269 -4.49 0.94 7.35
N LYS A 270 -4.36 0.54 6.08
CA LYS A 270 -4.64 -0.81 5.61
C LYS A 270 -3.32 -1.41 5.12
N VAL A 271 -2.97 -2.61 5.58
CA VAL A 271 -1.64 -3.18 5.37
C VAL A 271 -1.66 -4.67 5.08
N ASN A 272 -0.89 -5.07 4.06
CA ASN A 272 -0.52 -6.44 3.77
C ASN A 272 0.97 -6.64 4.07
N THR A 273 1.30 -7.08 5.27
CA THR A 273 2.70 -7.31 5.69
C THR A 273 3.36 -8.44 4.90
N THR A 274 2.57 -9.41 4.40
CA THR A 274 3.05 -10.50 3.56
C THR A 274 3.50 -9.98 2.18
N ALA A 275 2.70 -9.10 1.57
CA ALA A 275 3.01 -8.50 0.27
C ALA A 275 3.89 -7.24 0.37
N GLY A 276 4.14 -6.74 1.59
CA GLY A 276 4.95 -5.56 1.81
C GLY A 276 4.32 -4.26 1.25
N PHE A 277 2.99 -4.13 1.34
CA PHE A 277 2.25 -2.97 0.84
C PHE A 277 1.30 -2.41 1.88
N SER A 278 1.28 -1.09 2.04
CA SER A 278 0.27 -0.40 2.86
C SER A 278 -0.22 0.89 2.23
N ILE A 279 -1.47 1.24 2.57
CA ILE A 279 -2.14 2.51 2.25
C ILE A 279 -2.31 3.25 3.56
N VAL A 280 -1.81 4.47 3.63
CA VAL A 280 -1.72 5.26 4.85
C VAL A 280 -2.36 6.62 4.65
N LEU A 281 -3.42 6.92 5.41
CA LEU A 281 -4.00 8.25 5.48
C LEU A 281 -3.55 8.94 6.76
N PHE A 282 -3.22 10.21 6.65
CA PHE A 282 -2.82 11.04 7.80
C PHE A 282 -3.02 12.52 7.51
N SER A 283 -2.91 13.35 8.54
CA SER A 283 -2.86 14.81 8.42
C SER A 283 -1.94 15.35 9.51
N GLY A 284 -1.33 16.49 9.28
CA GLY A 284 -0.49 17.14 10.30
C GLY A 284 0.40 18.22 9.72
N SER A 285 0.84 19.11 10.58
CA SER A 285 1.76 20.21 10.28
C SER A 285 3.13 19.97 10.89
N GLY A 286 4.16 20.50 10.24
CA GLY A 286 5.55 20.37 10.66
C GLY A 286 6.15 19.01 10.30
N ASN A 287 7.35 18.78 10.82
CA ASN A 287 8.01 17.49 10.70
C ASN A 287 7.27 16.45 11.55
N ARG A 288 6.90 15.32 10.96
CA ARG A 288 6.10 14.27 11.59
C ARG A 288 6.66 12.88 11.33
N THR A 289 6.36 11.99 12.25
CA THR A 289 6.55 10.55 12.11
C THR A 289 5.19 9.88 11.96
N ILE A 290 5.03 9.08 10.91
CA ILE A 290 3.75 8.50 10.48
C ILE A 290 3.86 6.98 10.48
N GLY A 291 2.99 6.30 11.22
CA GLY A 291 2.92 4.83 11.23
C GLY A 291 2.45 4.27 9.90
N HIS A 292 3.17 3.27 9.36
CA HIS A 292 2.82 2.63 8.09
C HIS A 292 2.40 1.15 8.22
N GLY A 293 2.53 0.55 9.38
CA GLY A 293 2.05 -0.80 9.69
C GLY A 293 2.82 -1.97 9.06
N LEU A 294 3.83 -1.75 8.22
CA LEU A 294 4.52 -2.83 7.49
C LEU A 294 5.37 -3.75 8.37
N GLY A 295 5.83 -3.28 9.54
CA GLY A 295 6.78 -4.01 10.40
C GLY A 295 8.22 -4.06 9.89
N VAL A 296 8.48 -3.57 8.69
CA VAL A 296 9.79 -3.43 8.05
C VAL A 296 9.86 -2.09 7.32
N ALA A 297 11.05 -1.51 7.21
CA ALA A 297 11.23 -0.20 6.57
C ALA A 297 10.83 -0.24 5.08
N PRO A 298 9.91 0.64 4.60
CA PRO A 298 9.59 0.74 3.19
C PRO A 298 10.80 1.20 2.38
N LYS A 299 10.91 0.69 1.16
CA LYS A 299 11.96 1.03 0.18
C LYS A 299 11.50 2.07 -0.84
N ALA A 300 10.18 2.17 -1.03
CA ALA A 300 9.56 3.18 -1.86
C ALA A 300 8.28 3.68 -1.20
N ILE A 301 8.00 4.98 -1.33
CA ILE A 301 6.79 5.63 -0.84
C ILE A 301 6.30 6.59 -1.94
N ILE A 302 5.03 6.49 -2.31
CA ILE A 302 4.37 7.44 -3.21
C ILE A 302 3.38 8.24 -2.36
N MET A 303 3.56 9.56 -2.26
CA MET A 303 2.79 10.43 -1.37
C MET A 303 2.09 11.54 -2.14
N LYS A 304 0.87 11.92 -1.71
CA LYS A 304 0.07 13.00 -2.32
C LYS A 304 -0.78 13.72 -1.28
N GLY A 305 -0.79 15.04 -1.37
CA GLY A 305 -1.79 15.88 -0.70
C GLY A 305 -3.17 15.66 -1.33
N ARG A 306 -4.16 15.31 -0.50
CA ARG A 306 -5.51 14.93 -0.94
C ARG A 306 -6.37 16.15 -1.25
N ASN A 307 -6.32 17.18 -0.40
CA ASN A 307 -7.16 18.38 -0.46
C ASN A 307 -6.40 19.63 -0.91
N VAL A 308 -5.28 19.44 -1.61
CA VAL A 308 -4.43 20.50 -2.15
C VAL A 308 -3.97 20.16 -3.56
N SER A 309 -3.81 21.21 -4.39
CA SER A 309 -3.21 21.08 -5.71
C SER A 309 -1.70 21.23 -5.62
N ASP A 310 -1.00 20.07 -5.51
CA ASP A 310 0.46 20.00 -5.48
C ASP A 310 0.95 18.71 -6.15
N GLN A 311 2.25 18.58 -6.32
CA GLN A 311 2.84 17.40 -6.96
C GLN A 311 2.64 16.11 -6.15
N TRP A 312 2.73 15.00 -6.82
CA TRP A 312 2.98 13.71 -6.22
C TRP A 312 4.47 13.58 -5.92
N THR A 313 4.83 13.09 -4.75
CA THR A 313 6.24 12.89 -4.39
C THR A 313 6.53 11.42 -4.18
N VAL A 314 7.57 10.93 -4.87
CA VAL A 314 8.09 9.56 -4.73
C VAL A 314 9.39 9.62 -3.95
N GLY A 315 9.43 8.98 -2.79
CA GLY A 315 10.65 8.61 -2.06
C GLY A 315 11.10 7.22 -2.47
N HIS A 316 12.39 7.03 -2.65
CA HIS A 316 12.93 5.73 -3.04
C HIS A 316 14.35 5.54 -2.48
N ASN A 317 14.65 4.35 -2.00
CA ASN A 317 15.91 4.02 -1.30
C ASN A 317 17.17 4.12 -2.17
N HIS A 318 17.05 4.46 -3.45
CA HIS A 318 18.14 4.57 -4.41
C HIS A 318 18.13 5.88 -5.20
N LEU A 319 17.49 6.95 -4.69
CA LEU A 319 17.53 8.26 -5.35
C LEU A 319 18.93 8.86 -5.33
N GLU A 320 19.71 8.55 -4.32
CA GLU A 320 21.15 8.80 -4.26
C GLU A 320 21.86 7.81 -3.33
N THR A 321 23.18 7.84 -3.27
CA THR A 321 23.99 6.88 -2.51
C THR A 321 24.20 7.25 -1.04
N SER A 322 24.22 8.54 -0.70
CA SER A 322 24.53 9.00 0.66
C SER A 322 23.30 9.08 1.56
N ASN A 323 22.29 9.83 1.13
CA ASN A 323 21.00 9.96 1.82
C ASN A 323 19.85 10.02 0.82
N PRO A 324 19.34 8.87 0.35
CA PRO A 324 18.27 8.85 -0.66
C PRO A 324 16.97 9.53 -0.20
N TRP A 325 16.75 9.66 1.09
CA TRP A 325 15.57 10.32 1.68
C TRP A 325 15.72 11.84 1.88
N HIS A 326 16.84 12.41 1.43
CA HIS A 326 16.98 13.85 1.22
C HIS A 326 16.30 14.30 -0.08
N LYS A 327 15.97 13.35 -0.97
CA LYS A 327 15.42 13.60 -2.29
C LYS A 327 14.02 13.08 -2.44
N GLY A 328 13.25 13.74 -3.31
CA GLY A 328 11.99 13.28 -3.82
C GLY A 328 11.97 13.36 -5.33
N GLN A 329 11.12 12.54 -5.96
CA GLN A 329 10.93 12.56 -7.40
C GLN A 329 9.45 12.77 -7.74
N PRO A 330 9.07 13.81 -8.53
CA PRO A 330 7.66 14.03 -8.83
C PRO A 330 7.13 12.95 -9.79
N LEU A 331 6.02 12.30 -9.41
CA LEU A 331 5.38 11.29 -10.26
C LEU A 331 4.67 11.93 -11.47
N ASN A 332 4.13 13.13 -11.29
CA ASN A 332 3.36 13.87 -12.30
C ASN A 332 4.23 14.74 -13.23
N SER A 333 5.55 14.55 -13.25
CA SER A 333 6.46 15.40 -14.00
C SER A 333 7.64 14.62 -14.59
N ALA A 334 8.19 15.14 -15.67
CA ALA A 334 9.45 14.68 -16.28
C ALA A 334 10.71 15.15 -15.52
N SER A 335 10.58 15.94 -14.48
CA SER A 335 11.71 16.44 -13.67
C SER A 335 12.49 15.29 -13.04
N GLY A 336 13.79 15.48 -12.84
CA GLY A 336 14.66 14.58 -12.11
C GLY A 336 14.47 14.66 -10.59
N ASN A 337 15.43 14.11 -9.86
CA ASN A 337 15.45 14.18 -8.40
C ASN A 337 15.41 15.64 -7.94
N GLN A 338 14.51 15.91 -7.01
CA GLN A 338 14.43 17.18 -6.32
C GLN A 338 15.12 17.05 -4.96
N ASP A 339 16.08 17.93 -4.72
CA ASP A 339 16.79 18.04 -3.46
C ASP A 339 15.94 18.91 -2.53
N ASN A 340 15.23 18.26 -1.59
CA ASN A 340 14.28 18.98 -0.75
C ASN A 340 14.01 18.24 0.56
N ALA A 341 14.65 18.69 1.64
CA ALA A 341 14.46 18.20 3.00
C ALA A 341 12.99 18.21 3.46
N THR A 342 12.15 19.06 2.86
CA THR A 342 10.74 19.17 3.28
C THR A 342 9.88 17.96 2.92
N PHE A 343 10.34 17.06 2.05
CA PHE A 343 9.59 15.84 1.73
C PHE A 343 9.64 14.82 2.87
N TRP A 344 10.84 14.39 3.26
CA TRP A 344 11.09 13.26 4.16
C TRP A 344 11.84 13.64 5.44
N ASN A 345 12.01 14.94 5.69
CA ASN A 345 12.83 15.45 6.81
C ASN A 345 14.24 14.85 6.85
N ASP A 346 14.86 14.62 5.68
CA ASP A 346 16.19 14.02 5.50
C ASP A 346 16.39 12.69 6.25
N THR A 347 15.31 11.99 6.56
CA THR A 347 15.34 10.83 7.45
C THR A 347 14.74 9.60 6.79
N ALA A 348 15.52 8.52 6.77
CA ALA A 348 15.07 7.23 6.24
C ALA A 348 13.91 6.66 7.08
N PRO A 349 12.96 5.95 6.45
CA PRO A 349 11.95 5.20 7.16
C PRO A 349 12.54 4.13 8.07
N THR A 350 11.85 3.85 9.16
CA THR A 350 12.13 2.75 10.08
C THR A 350 11.20 1.56 9.81
N SER A 351 11.24 0.54 10.67
CA SER A 351 10.30 -0.58 10.60
C SER A 351 8.87 -0.21 10.99
N THR A 352 8.65 0.93 11.64
CA THR A 352 7.33 1.34 12.15
C THR A 352 6.82 2.63 11.56
N VAL A 353 7.70 3.59 11.25
CA VAL A 353 7.32 4.92 10.76
C VAL A 353 8.12 5.35 9.56
N PHE A 354 7.53 6.22 8.73
CA PHE A 354 8.25 7.10 7.83
C PHE A 354 8.19 8.54 8.32
N HIS A 355 9.08 9.37 7.80
CA HIS A 355 9.16 10.78 8.15
C HIS A 355 8.51 11.63 7.06
N LYS A 356 7.68 12.60 7.46
CA LYS A 356 7.17 13.67 6.61
C LYS A 356 7.82 14.98 7.07
N GLY A 357 8.40 15.72 6.15
CA GLY A 357 8.85 17.09 6.40
C GLY A 357 7.68 18.10 6.31
N THR A 358 7.99 19.35 6.06
CA THR A 358 6.99 20.44 6.03
C THR A 358 6.27 20.59 4.70
N TRP A 359 6.58 19.76 3.69
CA TRP A 359 5.89 19.79 2.41
C TRP A 359 4.41 19.37 2.58
N ASP A 360 3.49 20.08 1.93
CA ASP A 360 2.04 19.94 2.08
C ASP A 360 1.57 20.04 3.55
N ASP A 361 2.03 21.05 4.25
CA ASP A 361 1.81 21.25 5.68
C ASP A 361 0.34 21.56 6.00
N GLY A 362 -0.24 20.82 6.96
CA GLY A 362 -1.61 20.97 7.40
C GLY A 362 -2.68 20.36 6.49
N TYR A 363 -2.29 19.71 5.40
CA TYR A 363 -3.22 19.03 4.49
C TYR A 363 -3.44 17.56 4.84
N ASN A 364 -4.54 17.01 4.32
CA ASN A 364 -4.79 15.58 4.36
C ASN A 364 -3.93 14.88 3.31
N MET A 365 -3.28 13.80 3.70
CA MET A 365 -2.32 13.08 2.87
C MET A 365 -2.74 11.64 2.64
N VAL A 366 -2.30 11.06 1.53
CA VAL A 366 -2.24 9.62 1.31
C VAL A 366 -0.81 9.23 0.96
N ALA A 367 -0.34 8.12 1.54
CA ALA A 367 0.93 7.49 1.19
C ALA A 367 0.72 6.01 0.87
N TYR A 368 1.31 5.56 -0.23
CA TYR A 368 1.42 4.17 -0.63
C TYR A 368 2.83 3.71 -0.32
N CYS A 369 2.98 2.86 0.69
CA CYS A 369 4.27 2.43 1.19
C CYS A 369 4.58 1.00 0.76
N PHE A 370 5.81 0.76 0.28
CA PHE A 370 6.25 -0.51 -0.26
C PHE A 370 7.54 -0.99 0.39
N SER A 371 7.53 -2.20 0.93
CA SER A 371 8.72 -2.93 1.35
C SER A 371 8.99 -4.11 0.41
N GLU A 372 10.27 -4.47 0.22
CA GLU A 372 10.64 -5.58 -0.65
C GLU A 372 10.28 -6.94 -0.05
N VAL A 373 9.74 -7.81 -0.89
CA VAL A 373 9.48 -9.21 -0.58
C VAL A 373 10.21 -10.09 -1.60
N ALA A 374 11.12 -10.93 -1.15
CA ALA A 374 11.93 -11.78 -2.00
C ALA A 374 11.07 -12.66 -2.91
N GLY A 375 11.30 -12.61 -4.21
CA GLY A 375 10.55 -13.34 -5.22
C GLY A 375 9.20 -12.70 -5.63
N TYR A 376 8.83 -11.57 -5.03
CA TYR A 376 7.57 -10.88 -5.31
C TYR A 376 7.74 -9.41 -5.71
N SER A 377 8.50 -8.63 -4.95
CA SER A 377 8.69 -7.21 -5.23
C SER A 377 10.14 -6.78 -5.07
N LYS A 378 10.58 -5.82 -5.88
CA LYS A 378 11.93 -5.25 -5.79
C LYS A 378 11.95 -3.79 -6.21
N PHE A 379 12.65 -2.98 -5.43
CA PHE A 379 12.78 -1.53 -5.62
C PHE A 379 14.26 -1.17 -5.62
N GLY A 380 14.83 -0.97 -6.79
CA GLY A 380 16.27 -0.83 -6.95
C GLY A 380 16.65 0.24 -7.95
N SER A 381 17.91 0.20 -8.37
CA SER A 381 18.47 1.12 -9.36
C SER A 381 19.35 0.39 -10.36
N TYR A 382 19.58 1.04 -11.49
CA TYR A 382 20.56 0.64 -12.49
C TYR A 382 21.15 1.87 -13.18
N THR A 383 22.28 1.68 -13.86
CA THR A 383 22.85 2.68 -14.76
C THR A 383 22.66 2.19 -16.21
N GLY A 384 22.04 2.99 -17.05
CA GLY A 384 21.87 2.68 -18.46
C GLY A 384 23.21 2.74 -19.22
N ASN A 385 23.24 2.22 -20.45
CA ASN A 385 24.44 2.16 -21.27
C ASN A 385 24.26 2.73 -22.69
N GLN A 386 23.11 3.30 -23.00
CA GLN A 386 22.74 3.85 -24.32
C GLN A 386 22.95 2.87 -25.50
N ASN A 387 22.87 1.57 -25.25
CA ASN A 387 23.08 0.52 -26.24
C ASN A 387 21.84 -0.34 -26.40
N ALA A 388 21.50 -0.74 -27.62
CA ALA A 388 20.41 -1.67 -27.88
C ALA A 388 20.65 -3.05 -27.26
N ASP A 389 21.90 -3.47 -27.07
CA ASP A 389 22.25 -4.55 -26.15
C ASP A 389 22.39 -3.98 -24.73
N GLY A 390 21.24 -3.58 -24.19
CA GLY A 390 21.12 -2.92 -22.91
C GLY A 390 21.41 -3.82 -21.72
N ILE A 391 21.40 -3.22 -20.56
CA ILE A 391 21.71 -3.94 -19.32
C ILE A 391 20.60 -4.95 -18.96
N PHE A 392 21.01 -6.00 -18.24
CA PHE A 392 20.09 -6.90 -17.54
C PHE A 392 20.00 -6.51 -16.07
N VAL A 393 18.78 -6.40 -15.56
CA VAL A 393 18.46 -6.12 -14.16
C VAL A 393 17.89 -7.37 -13.51
N PHE A 394 18.63 -7.94 -12.56
CA PHE A 394 18.19 -9.12 -11.82
C PHE A 394 17.17 -8.75 -10.74
N LEU A 395 15.99 -9.36 -10.77
CA LEU A 395 14.92 -9.18 -9.80
C LEU A 395 14.77 -10.38 -8.84
N GLY A 396 15.13 -11.58 -9.29
CA GLY A 396 14.85 -12.84 -8.57
C GLY A 396 13.42 -13.36 -8.82
N PHE A 397 12.71 -12.75 -9.79
CA PHE A 397 11.40 -13.16 -10.24
C PHE A 397 11.17 -12.70 -11.69
N ARG A 398 10.18 -13.30 -12.33
CA ARG A 398 9.65 -12.79 -13.59
C ARG A 398 8.71 -11.63 -13.32
N PRO A 399 8.95 -10.42 -13.86
CA PRO A 399 8.10 -9.27 -13.58
C PRO A 399 6.76 -9.34 -14.32
N ALA A 400 5.69 -8.97 -13.63
CA ALA A 400 4.39 -8.63 -14.19
C ALA A 400 4.29 -7.14 -14.54
N TRP A 401 5.01 -6.29 -13.79
CA TRP A 401 4.93 -4.85 -13.86
C TRP A 401 6.27 -4.22 -13.50
N VAL A 402 6.70 -3.23 -14.28
CA VAL A 402 7.94 -2.50 -14.06
C VAL A 402 7.70 -1.02 -14.31
N LEU A 403 7.98 -0.19 -13.31
CA LEU A 403 8.00 1.27 -13.41
C LEU A 403 9.44 1.75 -13.33
N VAL A 404 9.86 2.59 -14.26
CA VAL A 404 11.24 3.08 -14.39
C VAL A 404 11.27 4.60 -14.48
N LYS A 405 12.28 5.22 -13.85
CA LYS A 405 12.50 6.67 -13.92
C LYS A 405 13.97 7.02 -13.85
N GLY A 406 14.42 7.89 -14.75
CA GLY A 406 15.76 8.50 -14.68
C GLY A 406 15.90 9.44 -13.48
N THR A 407 16.98 9.31 -12.70
CA THR A 407 17.25 10.22 -11.57
C THR A 407 17.58 11.64 -12.04
N TRP A 408 18.02 11.78 -13.27
CA TRP A 408 18.33 13.05 -13.93
C TRP A 408 17.10 13.74 -14.52
N GLY A 409 16.00 13.00 -14.81
CA GLY A 409 14.80 13.47 -15.47
C GLY A 409 14.25 12.47 -16.48
N GLY A 410 13.53 12.95 -17.50
CA GLY A 410 12.81 12.13 -18.49
C GLY A 410 11.46 11.69 -17.97
N ASN A 411 10.68 10.99 -18.78
CA ASN A 411 9.36 10.51 -18.38
C ASN A 411 9.44 9.28 -17.47
N TRP A 412 8.42 9.09 -16.64
CA TRP A 412 8.17 7.80 -16.01
C TRP A 412 7.72 6.81 -17.09
N ASN A 413 8.26 5.61 -17.09
CA ASN A 413 7.95 4.57 -18.06
C ASN A 413 7.40 3.35 -17.37
N LEU A 414 6.22 2.90 -17.80
CA LEU A 414 5.53 1.78 -17.21
C LEU A 414 5.31 0.67 -18.24
N PHE A 415 5.78 -0.52 -17.89
CA PHE A 415 5.64 -1.76 -18.67
C PHE A 415 4.91 -2.81 -17.85
N ASP A 416 4.15 -3.68 -18.52
CA ASP A 416 3.56 -4.86 -17.89
C ASP A 416 3.49 -6.05 -18.86
N ASN A 417 3.22 -7.23 -18.33
CA ASN A 417 3.21 -8.48 -19.08
C ASN A 417 1.86 -8.81 -19.76
N LYS A 418 0.83 -7.97 -19.59
CA LYS A 418 -0.50 -8.24 -20.10
C LYS A 418 -0.80 -7.53 -21.43
N ARG A 419 -0.27 -6.31 -21.61
CA ARG A 419 -0.57 -5.50 -22.79
C ARG A 419 0.02 -6.07 -24.06
N PRO A 420 1.34 -6.34 -24.19
CA PRO A 420 1.91 -6.97 -25.38
C PRO A 420 1.85 -8.50 -25.31
N GLY A 421 1.73 -9.11 -24.15
CA GLY A 421 1.61 -10.56 -23.96
C GLY A 421 2.87 -11.38 -24.25
N ILE A 422 3.80 -10.90 -25.06
CA ILE A 422 5.08 -11.55 -25.44
C ILE A 422 6.23 -10.54 -25.42
N ASN A 423 7.47 -11.02 -25.29
CA ASN A 423 8.65 -10.20 -25.53
C ASN A 423 8.83 -9.96 -27.07
N VAL A 424 9.25 -8.83 -27.50
CA VAL A 424 9.75 -7.66 -26.75
C VAL A 424 8.58 -6.83 -26.26
N THR A 425 8.65 -6.37 -24.97
CA THR A 425 7.64 -5.46 -24.41
C THR A 425 7.98 -4.04 -24.84
N ASN A 426 7.21 -3.49 -25.78
CA ASN A 426 7.36 -2.13 -26.32
C ASN A 426 6.18 -1.21 -26.03
N ASP A 427 5.03 -1.77 -25.65
CA ASP A 427 3.86 -0.99 -25.24
C ASP A 427 4.13 -0.34 -23.89
N ARG A 428 4.34 0.97 -23.89
CA ARG A 428 4.58 1.72 -22.68
C ARG A 428 3.52 2.77 -22.40
N LEU A 429 3.33 3.06 -21.17
CA LEU A 429 2.52 4.17 -20.68
C LEU A 429 3.38 5.07 -19.79
N PHE A 430 2.96 6.34 -19.71
CA PHE A 430 3.71 7.36 -18.99
C PHE A 430 2.89 7.88 -17.81
N PRO A 431 3.18 7.49 -16.58
CA PRO A 431 2.51 7.97 -15.39
C PRO A 431 2.34 9.49 -15.25
N ASN A 432 3.25 10.25 -15.84
CA ASN A 432 3.25 11.72 -15.81
C ASN A 432 2.58 12.39 -17.01
N LEU A 433 2.02 11.64 -17.97
CA LEU A 433 1.42 12.19 -19.17
C LEU A 433 -0.02 11.69 -19.37
N THR A 434 -0.75 12.36 -20.23
CA THR A 434 -2.07 11.92 -20.71
C THR A 434 -2.00 10.99 -21.92
N ASP A 435 -0.84 10.81 -22.52
CA ASP A 435 -0.63 10.13 -23.78
C ASP A 435 -1.27 8.73 -23.82
N ALA A 436 -1.71 8.35 -25.01
CA ALA A 436 -2.10 6.99 -25.31
C ALA A 436 -0.90 6.05 -25.17
N GLU A 437 -1.18 4.74 -25.09
CA GLU A 437 -0.16 3.72 -25.16
C GLU A 437 0.66 3.89 -26.44
N THR A 438 1.96 3.97 -26.29
CA THR A 438 2.85 4.03 -27.43
C THR A 438 3.31 2.62 -27.77
N ASP A 439 2.94 2.14 -28.96
CA ASP A 439 3.66 1.07 -29.64
C ASP A 439 5.01 1.66 -30.08
N GLY A 440 6.00 1.50 -29.22
CA GLY A 440 7.35 2.01 -29.52
C GLY A 440 7.87 1.42 -30.82
N SER A 441 8.38 2.28 -31.71
CA SER A 441 9.16 1.84 -32.86
C SER A 441 10.14 0.72 -32.44
N PRO A 442 10.35 -0.32 -33.27
CA PRO A 442 11.14 -1.49 -32.88
C PRO A 442 12.54 -1.21 -32.32
N THR A 443 12.99 0.03 -32.35
CA THR A 443 14.37 0.39 -32.01
C THR A 443 14.54 1.17 -30.70
N ASP A 444 13.49 1.77 -30.12
CA ASP A 444 13.77 2.86 -29.17
C ASP A 444 13.45 2.59 -27.69
N ASN A 445 12.52 1.69 -27.33
CA ASN A 445 12.11 1.54 -25.93
C ASN A 445 11.65 0.11 -25.60
N GLN A 446 12.46 -0.85 -25.93
CA GLN A 446 12.12 -2.24 -25.75
C GLN A 446 12.64 -2.79 -24.42
N MET A 447 11.85 -3.59 -23.77
CA MET A 447 12.22 -4.33 -22.58
C MET A 447 11.83 -5.80 -22.73
N ASP A 448 12.76 -6.72 -22.49
CA ASP A 448 12.41 -8.12 -22.29
C ASP A 448 12.08 -8.35 -20.82
N LEU A 449 10.90 -8.90 -20.54
CA LEU A 449 10.53 -9.44 -19.24
C LEU A 449 10.99 -10.90 -19.18
N LEU A 450 12.03 -11.17 -18.41
CA LEU A 450 12.70 -12.46 -18.34
C LEU A 450 12.29 -13.24 -17.08
N SER A 451 12.62 -14.53 -17.02
CA SER A 451 12.25 -15.41 -15.90
C SER A 451 12.77 -14.94 -14.53
N ASN A 452 13.80 -14.11 -14.49
CA ASN A 452 14.47 -13.65 -13.27
C ASN A 452 14.76 -12.16 -13.23
N GLY A 453 14.17 -11.38 -14.13
CA GLY A 453 14.39 -9.93 -14.21
C GLY A 453 13.94 -9.33 -15.53
N PHE A 454 14.49 -8.19 -15.90
CA PHE A 454 14.25 -7.55 -17.18
C PHE A 454 15.56 -7.15 -17.87
N LYS A 455 15.52 -7.04 -19.20
CA LYS A 455 16.65 -6.59 -20.02
C LYS A 455 16.18 -5.45 -20.92
N LEU A 456 16.92 -4.37 -20.95
CA LEU A 456 16.69 -3.26 -21.87
C LEU A 456 17.15 -3.66 -23.28
N ARG A 457 16.34 -3.27 -24.30
CA ARG A 457 16.59 -3.59 -25.72
C ARG A 457 16.66 -2.37 -26.61
N GLY A 458 16.53 -1.19 -26.04
CA GLY A 458 16.60 0.09 -26.75
C GLY A 458 17.69 0.99 -26.20
N SER A 459 18.09 1.98 -26.98
CA SER A 459 19.03 3.02 -26.61
C SER A 459 18.38 4.32 -26.14
N ASN A 460 17.05 4.32 -25.95
CA ASN A 460 16.30 5.53 -25.60
C ASN A 460 16.69 6.09 -24.24
N ASN A 461 16.76 7.42 -24.19
CA ASN A 461 17.11 8.14 -22.98
C ASN A 461 16.16 7.92 -21.81
N ASP A 462 14.85 7.73 -22.04
CA ASP A 462 13.87 7.58 -20.98
C ASP A 462 14.01 6.26 -20.18
N THR A 463 14.74 5.26 -20.74
CA THR A 463 14.92 3.97 -20.06
C THR A 463 16.39 3.53 -19.99
N ASN A 464 17.27 4.00 -20.89
CA ASN A 464 18.64 3.49 -21.02
C ASN A 464 19.69 4.58 -21.23
N HIS A 465 19.45 5.82 -20.78
CA HIS A 465 20.48 6.86 -20.76
C HIS A 465 21.69 6.42 -19.93
N SER A 466 22.90 6.91 -20.27
CA SER A 466 24.12 6.65 -19.49
C SER A 466 24.14 7.38 -18.13
N ALA A 467 23.07 7.21 -17.37
CA ALA A 467 22.83 7.81 -16.04
C ALA A 467 22.07 6.84 -15.15
N GLY A 468 21.86 7.23 -13.90
CA GLY A 468 21.13 6.43 -12.91
C GLY A 468 19.62 6.41 -13.18
N PHE A 469 19.03 5.25 -12.93
CA PHE A 469 17.59 5.03 -12.92
C PHE A 469 17.18 4.34 -11.62
N ILE A 470 15.98 4.64 -11.15
CA ILE A 470 15.27 3.84 -10.16
C ILE A 470 14.21 2.99 -10.85
N TYR A 471 13.83 1.88 -10.21
CA TYR A 471 12.72 1.05 -10.65
C TYR A 471 11.92 0.49 -9.48
N LEU A 472 10.62 0.29 -9.74
CA LEU A 472 9.72 -0.49 -8.92
C LEU A 472 9.24 -1.67 -9.78
N ALA A 473 9.28 -2.89 -9.23
CA ALA A 473 8.86 -4.08 -9.97
C ALA A 473 8.08 -5.04 -9.08
N PHE A 474 7.01 -5.65 -9.66
CA PHE A 474 6.20 -6.69 -9.04
C PHE A 474 6.18 -7.94 -9.91
N ALA A 475 6.11 -9.10 -9.26
CA ALA A 475 6.27 -10.38 -9.89
C ALA A 475 4.99 -10.89 -10.58
N GLU A 476 5.17 -11.57 -11.72
CA GLU A 476 4.22 -12.54 -12.27
C GLU A 476 4.38 -13.89 -11.57
N SER A 477 5.63 -14.31 -11.39
CA SER A 477 5.98 -15.56 -10.72
C SER A 477 7.40 -15.50 -10.17
N PRO A 478 7.67 -16.12 -9.00
CA PRO A 478 9.02 -16.24 -8.45
C PRO A 478 9.94 -17.00 -9.41
N PHE A 479 11.24 -16.70 -9.43
CA PHE A 479 12.20 -17.33 -10.34
C PHE A 479 12.21 -18.85 -10.21
N LYS A 480 12.06 -19.39 -9.00
CA LYS A 480 11.97 -20.84 -8.76
C LYS A 480 10.90 -21.51 -9.61
N ASN A 481 9.78 -20.83 -9.86
CA ASN A 481 8.59 -21.34 -10.55
C ASN A 481 8.40 -20.73 -11.95
N SER A 482 9.22 -19.74 -12.34
CA SER A 482 9.03 -19.03 -13.59
C SER A 482 9.54 -19.86 -14.78
N ARG A 483 8.82 -19.75 -15.90
CA ARG A 483 9.21 -20.37 -17.17
C ARG A 483 9.72 -19.28 -18.11
N ALA A 484 10.71 -19.63 -18.96
CA ALA A 484 11.08 -18.76 -20.09
C ALA A 484 9.88 -18.66 -21.05
N ARG A 485 9.68 -17.47 -21.60
CA ARG A 485 8.74 -17.25 -22.71
C ARG A 485 9.46 -17.26 -24.02
#